data_b7d88182a7267ca8b4dac7a8c8766c06
#
_entry.id   b7d88182a7267ca8b4dac7a8c8766c06
#
_cell.length_a   1.000
_cell.length_b   1.000
_cell.length_c   1.000
_cell.angle_alpha   90.00
_cell.angle_beta   90.00
_cell.angle_gamma   90.00
#
_symmetry.space_group_name_H-M   'P 1'
#
loop_
_entity.id
_entity.type
_entity.pdbx_description
1 polymer ?
#
loop_
_entity_poly.entity_id
_entity_poly.type
_entity_poly.pdbx_seq_one_letter_code
_entity_poly.pdbx_strand_id
1 'polypeptide(L)'
;KYVGVEIAKGFVEDLQKRVKVLKETYGEASVDFVLNDIRNYEFKDCSLVTSIFTLQFMSKKDRARVIQDIYNGLNSGGGFIFAEKIDCENARLQDMMTFNYYDFKRGKFEYDDIMTKERTLRHMLKPNTWREIEDMVLNAGFKTVEQSWRNHNFIGAVAIK
;
A
#
# COMPACT_ATOMS: atom_id res chain seq x y z
N LYS A 1 2.95 17.96 9.52
CA LYS A 1 2.46 18.14 8.14
C LYS A 1 2.25 16.78 7.52
N TYR A 2 1.11 16.56 6.86
CA TYR A 2 0.80 15.33 6.12
C TYR A 2 0.87 15.62 4.61
N VAL A 3 1.53 14.75 3.84
CA VAL A 3 1.62 14.89 2.38
C VAL A 3 1.19 13.58 1.72
N GLY A 4 0.15 13.65 0.88
CA GLY A 4 -0.26 12.55 0.01
C GLY A 4 0.52 12.59 -1.31
N VAL A 5 0.95 11.44 -1.82
CA VAL A 5 1.56 11.30 -3.15
C VAL A 5 0.62 10.49 -4.03
N GLU A 6 0.21 11.05 -5.16
CA GLU A 6 -0.73 10.43 -6.09
C GLU A 6 -0.21 10.52 -7.53
N ILE A 7 -0.26 9.43 -8.27
CA ILE A 7 0.18 9.38 -9.68
C ILE A 7 -0.98 9.61 -10.68
N ALA A 8 -2.20 9.27 -10.29
CA ALA A 8 -3.36 9.30 -11.17
C ALA A 8 -3.96 10.70 -11.28
N LYS A 9 -3.80 11.32 -12.45
CA LYS A 9 -4.33 12.67 -12.74
C LYS A 9 -5.85 12.79 -12.53
N GLY A 10 -6.59 11.70 -12.71
CA GLY A 10 -8.05 11.69 -12.54
C GLY A 10 -8.53 11.98 -11.13
N PHE A 11 -7.69 11.86 -10.11
CA PHE A 11 -8.05 12.15 -8.72
C PHE A 11 -7.71 13.58 -8.26
N VAL A 12 -7.06 14.40 -9.10
CA VAL A 12 -6.55 15.72 -8.70
C VAL A 12 -7.67 16.64 -8.19
N GLU A 13 -8.78 16.73 -8.90
CA GLU A 13 -9.91 17.59 -8.49
C GLU A 13 -10.51 17.15 -7.15
N ASP A 14 -10.69 15.86 -6.95
CA ASP A 14 -11.24 15.32 -5.70
C ASP A 14 -10.25 15.50 -4.54
N LEU A 15 -8.95 15.34 -4.78
CA LEU A 15 -7.93 15.59 -3.78
C LEU A 15 -7.86 17.07 -3.40
N GLN A 16 -7.97 18.00 -4.37
CA GLN A 16 -8.02 19.44 -4.09
C GLN A 16 -9.20 19.79 -3.21
N LYS A 17 -10.39 19.27 -3.52
CA LYS A 17 -11.60 19.47 -2.70
C LYS A 17 -11.39 18.95 -1.27
N ARG A 18 -10.85 17.73 -1.13
CA ARG A 18 -10.59 17.11 0.18
C ARG A 18 -9.56 17.89 1.00
N VAL A 19 -8.46 18.30 0.38
CA VAL A 19 -7.42 19.10 1.05
C VAL A 19 -8.00 20.43 1.53
N LYS A 20 -8.83 21.11 0.72
CA LYS A 20 -9.51 22.33 1.13
C LYS A 20 -10.37 22.12 2.38
N VAL A 21 -11.24 21.12 2.38
CA VAL A 21 -12.09 20.80 3.55
C VAL A 21 -11.26 20.47 4.79
N LEU A 22 -10.17 19.71 4.64
CA LEU A 22 -9.30 19.36 5.77
C LEU A 22 -8.57 20.58 6.33
N LYS A 23 -8.11 21.50 5.48
CA LYS A 23 -7.48 22.75 5.91
C LYS A 23 -8.48 23.66 6.65
N GLU A 24 -9.70 23.77 6.16
CA GLU A 24 -10.77 24.51 6.82
C GLU A 24 -11.13 23.92 8.20
N THR A 25 -11.09 22.59 8.33
CA THR A 25 -11.47 21.89 9.56
C THR A 25 -10.35 21.85 10.60
N TYR A 26 -9.10 21.63 10.16
CA TYR A 26 -7.96 21.31 11.04
C TYR A 26 -6.81 22.34 10.96
N GLY A 27 -6.95 23.40 10.18
CA GLY A 27 -5.97 24.46 10.00
C GLY A 27 -5.02 24.23 8.81
N GLU A 28 -4.48 25.31 8.30
CA GLU A 28 -3.72 25.41 7.04
C GLU A 28 -2.46 24.51 6.97
N ALA A 29 -1.86 24.19 8.12
CA ALA A 29 -0.55 23.53 8.15
C ALA A 29 -0.58 22.01 7.99
N SER A 30 -1.74 21.39 7.88
CA SER A 30 -1.85 19.95 8.20
C SER A 30 -1.80 19.00 7.03
N VAL A 31 -2.36 19.36 5.86
CA VAL A 31 -2.52 18.40 4.74
C VAL A 31 -2.22 19.03 3.40
N ASP A 32 -1.49 18.30 2.56
CA ASP A 32 -1.21 18.64 1.17
C ASP A 32 -1.12 17.38 0.31
N PHE A 33 -1.04 17.51 -1.01
CA PHE A 33 -0.72 16.40 -1.90
C PHE A 33 0.19 16.84 -3.04
N VAL A 34 0.92 15.87 -3.59
CA VAL A 34 1.80 16.05 -4.74
C VAL A 34 1.40 15.04 -5.83
N LEU A 35 1.17 15.54 -7.04
CA LEU A 35 1.00 14.68 -8.20
C LEU A 35 2.37 14.19 -8.66
N ASN A 36 2.75 13.00 -8.24
CA ASN A 36 4.05 12.41 -8.56
C ASN A 36 3.96 10.88 -8.54
N ASP A 37 4.91 10.25 -9.21
CA ASP A 37 5.17 8.83 -9.05
C ASP A 37 6.00 8.61 -7.78
N ILE A 38 5.52 7.76 -6.88
CA ILE A 38 6.20 7.44 -5.63
C ILE A 38 7.65 6.93 -5.84
N ARG A 39 7.93 6.33 -7.00
CA ARG A 39 9.28 5.89 -7.40
C ARG A 39 10.27 7.04 -7.61
N ASN A 40 9.77 8.24 -7.80
CA ASN A 40 10.54 9.48 -8.01
C ASN A 40 10.32 10.49 -6.88
N TYR A 41 9.62 10.08 -5.81
CA TYR A 41 9.35 10.94 -4.67
C TYR A 41 10.47 10.85 -3.65
N GLU A 42 10.98 12.00 -3.21
CA GLU A 42 11.99 12.07 -2.16
C GLU A 42 11.31 12.10 -0.78
N PHE A 43 11.47 11.01 -0.03
CA PHE A 43 11.07 10.97 1.37
C PHE A 43 12.12 11.67 2.22
N LYS A 44 11.69 12.60 3.07
CA LYS A 44 12.61 13.36 3.92
C LYS A 44 11.94 13.74 5.23
N ASP A 45 12.67 13.59 6.32
CA ASP A 45 12.26 13.95 7.68
C ASP A 45 10.86 13.42 8.07
N CYS A 46 10.54 12.21 7.65
CA CYS A 46 9.26 11.58 7.92
C CYS A 46 9.25 10.91 9.30
N SER A 47 8.24 11.17 10.10
CA SER A 47 7.97 10.40 11.34
C SER A 47 7.13 9.15 11.07
N LEU A 48 6.29 9.20 10.02
CA LEU A 48 5.43 8.11 9.62
C LEU A 48 5.26 8.14 8.10
N VAL A 49 5.34 6.99 7.47
CA VAL A 49 4.94 6.78 6.07
C VAL A 49 3.85 5.72 6.03
N THR A 50 2.80 5.96 5.26
CA THR A 50 1.72 4.99 5.04
C THR A 50 1.61 4.66 3.55
N SER A 51 1.46 3.36 3.23
CA SER A 51 1.25 2.87 1.86
C SER A 51 0.14 1.83 1.85
N ILE A 52 -1.04 2.21 1.34
CA ILE A 52 -2.22 1.35 1.39
C ILE A 52 -2.56 0.88 -0.03
N PHE A 53 -2.34 -0.40 -0.31
CA PHE A 53 -2.61 -1.07 -1.59
C PHE A 53 -1.93 -0.39 -2.79
N THR A 54 -0.71 0.12 -2.61
CA THR A 54 0.04 0.88 -3.61
C THR A 54 1.21 0.08 -4.18
N LEU A 55 2.04 -0.48 -3.30
CA LEU A 55 3.28 -1.17 -3.71
C LEU A 55 3.02 -2.43 -4.54
N GLN A 56 1.87 -3.06 -4.36
CA GLN A 56 1.47 -4.27 -5.10
C GLN A 56 1.37 -4.09 -6.62
N PHE A 57 1.35 -2.85 -7.12
CA PHE A 57 1.33 -2.54 -8.54
C PHE A 57 2.73 -2.38 -9.14
N MET A 58 3.77 -2.34 -8.33
CA MET A 58 5.15 -2.14 -8.76
C MET A 58 5.85 -3.46 -9.06
N SER A 59 6.90 -3.41 -9.90
CA SER A 59 7.83 -4.54 -10.01
C SER A 59 8.48 -4.83 -8.66
N LYS A 60 8.89 -6.09 -8.43
CA LYS A 60 9.60 -6.47 -7.18
C LYS A 60 10.84 -5.59 -6.94
N LYS A 61 11.59 -5.26 -8.02
CA LYS A 61 12.77 -4.38 -7.96
C LYS A 61 12.42 -2.96 -7.53
N ASP A 62 11.39 -2.37 -8.14
CA ASP A 62 10.96 -1.00 -7.80
C ASP A 62 10.41 -0.93 -6.38
N ARG A 63 9.66 -1.95 -5.95
CA ARG A 63 9.13 -2.06 -4.60
C ARG A 63 10.24 -2.07 -3.55
N ALA A 64 11.26 -2.91 -3.73
CA ALA A 64 12.39 -2.97 -2.81
C ALA A 64 13.11 -1.62 -2.73
N ARG A 65 13.30 -0.93 -3.88
CA ARG A 65 13.89 0.41 -3.91
C ARG A 65 13.03 1.44 -3.18
N VAL A 66 11.73 1.47 -3.42
CA VAL A 66 10.82 2.41 -2.73
C VAL A 66 10.80 2.16 -1.23
N ILE A 67 10.81 0.90 -0.77
CA ILE A 67 10.92 0.57 0.66
C ILE A 67 12.24 1.08 1.24
N GLN A 68 13.35 0.95 0.50
CA GLN A 68 14.64 1.52 0.90
C GLN A 68 14.60 3.05 0.98
N ASP A 69 13.98 3.71 0.01
CA ASP A 69 13.83 5.17 -0.01
C ASP A 69 12.97 5.66 1.16
N ILE A 70 11.90 4.93 1.49
CA ILE A 70 11.07 5.18 2.68
C ILE A 70 11.91 5.05 3.95
N TYR A 71 12.69 3.96 4.09
CA TYR A 71 13.57 3.77 5.25
C TYR A 71 14.55 4.93 5.40
N ASN A 72 15.19 5.33 4.31
CA ASN A 72 16.16 6.43 4.31
C ASN A 72 15.53 7.75 4.76
N GLY A 73 14.31 8.04 4.30
CA GLY A 73 13.58 9.29 4.60
C GLY A 73 12.90 9.32 5.98
N LEU A 74 12.76 8.18 6.64
CA LEU A 74 12.22 8.12 8.00
C LEU A 74 13.24 8.59 9.04
N ASN A 75 12.76 9.31 10.05
CA ASN A 75 13.52 9.62 11.25
C ASN A 75 13.79 8.36 12.09
N SER A 76 14.78 8.40 12.96
CA SER A 76 15.04 7.32 13.92
C SER A 76 13.79 7.09 14.80
N GLY A 77 13.35 5.83 14.92
CA GLY A 77 12.11 5.46 15.60
C GLY A 77 10.84 5.75 14.78
N GLY A 78 10.97 6.23 13.55
CA GLY A 78 9.85 6.43 12.64
C GLY A 78 9.22 5.13 12.17
N GLY A 79 7.94 5.19 11.78
CA GLY A 79 7.15 4.03 11.38
C GLY A 79 6.81 3.98 9.89
N PHE A 80 6.75 2.77 9.36
CA PHE A 80 6.19 2.48 8.05
C PHE A 80 4.98 1.54 8.20
N ILE A 81 3.78 2.04 7.87
CA ILE A 81 2.54 1.26 7.89
C ILE A 81 2.13 0.97 6.46
N PHE A 82 1.90 -0.29 6.15
CA PHE A 82 1.47 -0.66 4.81
C PHE A 82 0.40 -1.75 4.80
N ALA A 83 -0.42 -1.74 3.76
CA ALA A 83 -1.36 -2.83 3.48
C ALA A 83 -1.20 -3.26 2.02
N GLU A 84 -1.15 -4.57 1.80
CA GLU A 84 -0.88 -5.17 0.49
C GLU A 84 -1.71 -6.44 0.28
N LYS A 85 -2.02 -6.73 -0.98
CA LYS A 85 -2.44 -8.07 -1.38
C LYS A 85 -1.21 -8.96 -1.47
N ILE A 86 -1.27 -10.14 -0.88
CA ILE A 86 -0.18 -11.12 -0.89
C ILE A 86 -0.60 -12.41 -1.55
N ASP A 87 0.37 -13.16 -2.04
CA ASP A 87 0.20 -14.55 -2.44
C ASP A 87 0.54 -15.49 -1.29
N CYS A 88 -0.12 -16.64 -1.23
CA CYS A 88 0.27 -17.73 -0.35
C CYS A 88 1.41 -18.52 -0.98
N GLU A 89 2.35 -19.01 -0.17
CA GLU A 89 3.43 -19.88 -0.63
C GLU A 89 2.92 -21.25 -1.12
N ASN A 90 1.81 -21.72 -0.57
CA ASN A 90 1.18 -22.97 -0.95
C ASN A 90 0.02 -22.72 -1.91
N ALA A 91 0.06 -23.34 -3.10
CA ALA A 91 -0.94 -23.19 -4.15
C ALA A 91 -2.36 -23.54 -3.70
N ARG A 92 -2.54 -24.62 -2.91
CA ARG A 92 -3.85 -25.01 -2.41
C ARG A 92 -4.43 -23.99 -1.44
N LEU A 93 -3.60 -23.39 -0.57
CA LEU A 93 -4.02 -22.30 0.31
C LEU A 93 -4.34 -21.04 -0.48
N GLN A 94 -3.58 -20.76 -1.55
CA GLN A 94 -3.86 -19.64 -2.45
C GLN A 94 -5.25 -19.78 -3.08
N ASP A 95 -5.58 -20.95 -3.61
CA ASP A 95 -6.91 -21.23 -4.19
C ASP A 95 -8.02 -21.05 -3.14
N MET A 96 -7.87 -21.67 -1.96
CA MET A 96 -8.85 -21.55 -0.87
C MET A 96 -9.09 -20.08 -0.48
N MET A 97 -8.03 -19.28 -0.31
CA MET A 97 -8.16 -17.87 0.03
C MET A 97 -8.83 -17.07 -1.08
N THR A 98 -8.50 -17.38 -2.34
CA THR A 98 -9.09 -16.71 -3.51
C THR A 98 -10.59 -17.00 -3.60
N PHE A 99 -11.02 -18.27 -3.50
CA PHE A 99 -12.43 -18.62 -3.58
C PHE A 99 -13.22 -18.10 -2.38
N ASN A 100 -12.70 -18.20 -1.15
CA ASN A 100 -13.33 -17.60 0.03
C ASN A 100 -13.50 -16.08 -0.12
N TYR A 101 -12.53 -15.40 -0.75
CA TYR A 101 -12.64 -13.98 -1.03
C TYR A 101 -13.72 -13.65 -2.06
N TYR A 102 -13.90 -14.51 -3.09
CA TYR A 102 -15.02 -14.34 -4.03
C TYR A 102 -16.36 -14.55 -3.36
N ASP A 103 -16.49 -15.55 -2.51
CA ASP A 103 -17.72 -15.79 -1.74
C ASP A 103 -18.04 -14.60 -0.80
N PHE A 104 -17.04 -14.06 -0.13
CA PHE A 104 -17.20 -12.83 0.67
C PHE A 104 -17.69 -11.64 -0.18
N LYS A 105 -17.16 -11.46 -1.39
CA LYS A 105 -17.60 -10.39 -2.30
C LYS A 105 -19.03 -10.57 -2.80
N ARG A 106 -19.48 -11.81 -3.03
CA ARG A 106 -20.84 -12.12 -3.50
C ARG A 106 -21.94 -11.60 -2.57
N GLY A 107 -21.63 -11.30 -1.34
CA GLY A 107 -22.54 -10.60 -0.43
C GLY A 107 -22.88 -9.15 -0.82
N LYS A 108 -22.11 -8.54 -1.77
CA LYS A 108 -22.29 -7.14 -2.18
C LYS A 108 -22.18 -6.90 -3.69
N PHE A 109 -21.66 -7.84 -4.46
CA PHE A 109 -21.39 -7.67 -5.89
C PHE A 109 -21.85 -8.91 -6.66
N GLU A 110 -22.28 -8.71 -7.91
CA GLU A 110 -22.58 -9.80 -8.81
C GLU A 110 -21.32 -10.55 -9.25
N TYR A 111 -21.45 -11.83 -9.56
CA TYR A 111 -20.32 -12.69 -9.91
C TYR A 111 -19.56 -12.17 -11.14
N ASP A 112 -20.25 -11.69 -12.16
CA ASP A 112 -19.65 -11.19 -13.39
C ASP A 112 -18.82 -9.92 -13.14
N ASP A 113 -19.25 -9.05 -12.23
CA ASP A 113 -18.50 -7.87 -11.81
C ASP A 113 -17.21 -8.25 -11.09
N ILE A 114 -17.30 -9.26 -10.20
CA ILE A 114 -16.13 -9.80 -9.50
C ILE A 114 -15.12 -10.34 -10.49
N MET A 115 -15.56 -11.16 -11.46
CA MET A 115 -14.69 -11.78 -12.45
C MET A 115 -14.10 -10.76 -13.44
N THR A 116 -14.86 -9.75 -13.83
CA THR A 116 -14.39 -8.67 -14.71
C THR A 116 -13.29 -7.86 -14.03
N LYS A 117 -13.50 -7.50 -12.76
CA LYS A 117 -12.50 -6.80 -11.96
C LYS A 117 -11.24 -7.65 -11.74
N GLU A 118 -11.42 -8.94 -11.47
CA GLU A 118 -10.28 -9.88 -11.28
C GLU A 118 -9.44 -10.01 -12.55
N ARG A 119 -10.07 -10.12 -13.73
CA ARG A 119 -9.35 -10.16 -15.01
C ARG A 119 -8.52 -8.91 -15.24
N THR A 120 -9.08 -7.73 -14.95
CA THR A 120 -8.38 -6.44 -15.08
C THR A 120 -7.19 -6.36 -14.11
N LEU A 121 -7.41 -6.69 -12.85
CA LEU A 121 -6.38 -6.59 -11.82
C LEU A 121 -5.28 -7.62 -11.96
N ARG A 122 -5.55 -8.80 -12.52
CA ARG A 122 -4.57 -9.89 -12.69
C ARG A 122 -3.35 -9.46 -13.49
N HIS A 123 -3.52 -8.60 -14.49
CA HIS A 123 -2.40 -8.08 -15.28
C HIS A 123 -1.65 -6.93 -14.60
N MET A 124 -2.28 -6.25 -13.66
CA MET A 124 -1.72 -5.07 -13.00
C MET A 124 -1.03 -5.41 -11.69
N LEU A 125 -1.61 -6.31 -10.92
CA LEU A 125 -1.09 -6.71 -9.60
C LEU A 125 0.13 -7.62 -9.75
N LYS A 126 1.11 -7.39 -8.89
CA LYS A 126 2.33 -8.19 -8.76
C LYS A 126 2.55 -8.53 -7.29
N PRO A 127 1.66 -9.34 -6.70
CA PRO A 127 1.74 -9.65 -5.29
C PRO A 127 3.06 -10.39 -4.97
N ASN A 128 3.50 -10.23 -3.75
CA ASN A 128 4.58 -11.01 -3.14
C ASN A 128 3.98 -11.93 -2.08
N THR A 129 4.71 -12.96 -1.68
CA THR A 129 4.40 -13.66 -0.43
C THR A 129 4.75 -12.76 0.76
N TRP A 130 4.20 -13.08 1.94
CA TRP A 130 4.57 -12.35 3.16
C TRP A 130 6.08 -12.39 3.41
N ARG A 131 6.70 -13.55 3.27
CA ARG A 131 8.15 -13.71 3.48
C ARG A 131 8.97 -12.80 2.57
N GLU A 132 8.61 -12.71 1.29
CA GLU A 132 9.29 -11.81 0.35
C GLU A 132 9.15 -10.34 0.76
N ILE A 133 7.98 -9.92 1.28
CA ILE A 133 7.78 -8.54 1.76
C ILE A 133 8.58 -8.30 3.03
N GLU A 134 8.51 -9.21 3.99
CA GLU A 134 9.28 -9.17 5.24
C GLU A 134 10.78 -9.04 4.96
N ASP A 135 11.32 -9.89 4.07
CA ASP A 135 12.71 -9.82 3.65
C ASP A 135 13.07 -8.46 3.02
N MET A 136 12.21 -7.89 2.16
CA MET A 136 12.44 -6.57 1.56
C MET A 136 12.50 -5.47 2.62
N VAL A 137 11.61 -5.51 3.62
CA VAL A 137 11.54 -4.53 4.69
C VAL A 137 12.76 -4.64 5.61
N LEU A 138 13.10 -5.84 6.05
CA LEU A 138 14.29 -6.07 6.91
C LEU A 138 15.58 -5.73 6.16
N ASN A 139 15.71 -6.09 4.89
CA ASN A 139 16.89 -5.76 4.08
C ASN A 139 17.04 -4.25 3.82
N ALA A 140 15.95 -3.47 3.86
CA ALA A 140 16.02 -2.01 3.81
C ALA A 140 16.56 -1.39 5.11
N GLY A 141 16.66 -2.15 6.20
CA GLY A 141 17.23 -1.74 7.47
C GLY A 141 16.23 -1.56 8.62
N PHE A 142 14.93 -1.81 8.41
CA PHE A 142 13.95 -1.81 9.50
C PHE A 142 14.32 -2.86 10.55
N LYS A 143 14.18 -2.50 11.82
CA LYS A 143 14.53 -3.40 12.95
C LYS A 143 13.49 -4.49 13.16
N THR A 144 12.24 -4.15 12.92
CA THR A 144 11.10 -5.06 13.09
C THR A 144 10.06 -4.77 12.00
N VAL A 145 9.34 -5.82 11.62
CA VAL A 145 8.12 -5.72 10.83
C VAL A 145 7.13 -6.78 11.33
N GLU A 146 5.91 -6.36 11.62
CA GLU A 146 4.88 -7.24 12.17
C GLU A 146 3.57 -7.09 11.40
N GLN A 147 2.91 -8.22 11.12
CA GLN A 147 1.54 -8.19 10.63
C GLN A 147 0.60 -7.75 11.75
N SER A 148 -0.08 -6.63 11.57
CA SER A 148 -1.09 -6.11 12.50
C SER A 148 -2.51 -6.55 12.12
N TRP A 149 -2.71 -6.97 10.89
CA TRP A 149 -4.01 -7.38 10.36
C TRP A 149 -3.86 -8.34 9.18
N ARG A 150 -4.79 -9.29 9.05
CA ARG A 150 -4.92 -10.15 7.87
C ARG A 150 -6.38 -10.49 7.60
N ASN A 151 -6.77 -10.40 6.32
CA ASN A 151 -8.05 -10.88 5.83
C ASN A 151 -7.87 -11.50 4.44
N HIS A 152 -8.10 -12.82 4.29
CA HIS A 152 -7.82 -13.57 3.07
C HIS A 152 -6.37 -13.35 2.60
N ASN A 153 -6.22 -12.83 1.38
CA ASN A 153 -4.93 -12.49 0.77
C ASN A 153 -4.51 -11.02 1.01
N PHE A 154 -5.10 -10.35 1.99
CA PHE A 154 -4.75 -8.97 2.33
C PHE A 154 -4.14 -8.92 3.72
N ILE A 155 -3.07 -8.17 3.84
CA ILE A 155 -2.39 -7.92 5.11
C ILE A 155 -2.28 -6.43 5.37
N GLY A 156 -2.20 -6.07 6.65
CA GLY A 156 -1.67 -4.82 7.13
C GLY A 156 -0.47 -5.11 8.03
N ALA A 157 0.56 -4.30 7.91
CA ALA A 157 1.79 -4.47 8.67
C ALA A 157 2.38 -3.13 9.13
N VAL A 158 3.19 -3.19 10.17
CA VAL A 158 3.92 -2.07 10.75
C VAL A 158 5.39 -2.42 10.82
N ALA A 159 6.26 -1.52 10.36
CA ALA A 159 7.70 -1.63 10.49
C ALA A 159 8.27 -0.40 11.20
N ILE A 160 9.31 -0.59 12.00
CA ILE A 160 9.96 0.47 12.80
C ILE A 160 11.44 0.59 12.42
N LYS A 161 11.89 1.82 12.17
CA LYS A 161 13.28 2.19 11.87
C LYS A 161 14.16 2.21 13.10
#